data_dc840622d6c5e0f052fdb74f09d60c91
#
_entry.id   dc840622d6c5e0f052fdb74f09d60c91
#
_cell.length_a   1.000
_cell.length_b   1.000
_cell.length_c   1.000
_cell.angle_alpha   90.00
_cell.angle_beta   90.00
_cell.angle_gamma   90.00
#
_symmetry.space_group_name_H-M   'P 1'
#
loop_
_entity.id
_entity.type
_entity.pdbx_description
1 polymer ?
#
loop_
_entity_poly.entity_id
_entity_poly.type
_entity_poly.pdbx_seq_one_letter_code
_entity_poly.pdbx_strand_id
1 'polypeptide(L)'
;MAAIGETSMRFETVAGAASPASRLDYPVLILGLLSVLYNGILAFINHNVMPLSMTHVAASEGLIMASAIIYILHKGIYEEDLPAFLFMLFTLIVTIYVSVLNRMAFIDHFRNVLIIFCFTGLGGWCNERTLKLIFRVACFMVLLFLIFEIISVPFYVSIVHPSDYFANTRGLKPLSFNTTGLFQNALGFQGRFSFGLIDHRSSSIFLEQVSLANFCGVIAIYLISMWDRLTRIDRALAIATAVLILTTNDTRTMLIFCFCCIGGYFVFPKIPKTFNLALMPLIVCAGFLVYTKDPNVIGDNFTGRINLTMKKLMDLDPLAILGLSVDKVAEFADSGYVYLVYGATIFGVIAFWLFVCLFPAGTSPAQRRCAHSLSLFIFLNMMIGGTAIFSMKIAGLVWLVIGFMRFRDTPRIRQGRPANVLS
;
A
#
# COMPACT_ATOMS: atom_id res chain seq x y z
N MET A 1 70.88 -10.04 -17.34
CA MET A 1 70.19 -8.82 -17.75
C MET A 1 69.03 -9.25 -18.69
N ALA A 2 67.85 -9.35 -18.17
CA ALA A 2 66.65 -9.66 -18.92
C ALA A 2 65.61 -8.51 -18.66
N ALA A 3 65.26 -7.83 -19.72
CA ALA A 3 64.35 -6.71 -19.69
C ALA A 3 62.89 -7.23 -19.51
N ILE A 4 62.27 -6.79 -18.43
CA ILE A 4 60.83 -7.02 -18.16
C ILE A 4 60.06 -5.94 -18.92
N GLY A 5 59.32 -6.38 -19.95
CA GLY A 5 58.43 -5.51 -20.70
C GLY A 5 57.17 -5.19 -19.89
N GLU A 6 56.99 -3.93 -19.53
CA GLU A 6 55.71 -3.40 -19.00
C GLU A 6 54.65 -3.37 -20.08
N THR A 7 53.69 -4.29 -19.97
CA THR A 7 52.47 -4.24 -20.78
C THR A 7 51.47 -3.31 -20.07
N SER A 8 51.46 -2.03 -20.45
CA SER A 8 50.45 -1.07 -20.01
C SER A 8 49.10 -1.48 -20.59
N MET A 9 48.22 -2.05 -19.78
CA MET A 9 46.79 -2.16 -20.11
C MET A 9 46.18 -0.75 -20.20
N ARG A 10 45.98 -0.26 -21.41
CA ARG A 10 45.11 0.88 -21.66
C ARG A 10 43.70 0.46 -21.32
N PHE A 11 43.17 0.95 -20.19
CA PHE A 11 41.75 1.03 -19.97
C PHE A 11 41.19 2.04 -20.98
N GLU A 12 40.66 1.56 -22.11
CA GLU A 12 39.77 2.35 -22.93
C GLU A 12 38.54 2.71 -22.07
N THR A 13 38.51 3.94 -21.62
CA THR A 13 37.29 4.58 -21.13
C THR A 13 36.28 4.55 -22.29
N VAL A 14 35.43 3.54 -22.29
CA VAL A 14 34.23 3.54 -23.16
C VAL A 14 33.44 4.77 -22.78
N ALA A 15 33.66 5.83 -23.57
CA ALA A 15 32.88 7.05 -23.53
C ALA A 15 31.40 6.69 -23.53
N GLY A 16 30.69 7.13 -22.50
CA GLY A 16 29.31 6.80 -22.24
C GLY A 16 28.42 7.02 -23.47
N ALA A 17 28.00 5.93 -24.08
CA ALA A 17 26.83 5.96 -24.93
C ALA A 17 25.69 6.46 -24.04
N ALA A 18 25.20 7.67 -24.31
CA ALA A 18 24.03 8.26 -23.66
C ALA A 18 22.93 7.20 -23.70
N SER A 19 22.57 6.69 -22.54
CA SER A 19 21.46 5.75 -22.41
C SER A 19 20.28 6.35 -23.16
N PRO A 20 19.68 5.66 -24.16
CA PRO A 20 18.53 6.19 -24.86
C PRO A 20 17.51 6.61 -23.83
N ALA A 21 17.06 7.87 -23.90
CA ALA A 21 16.10 8.46 -22.96
C ALA A 21 14.99 7.42 -22.79
N SER A 22 14.91 6.80 -21.62
CA SER A 22 14.07 5.63 -21.40
C SER A 22 12.62 5.98 -21.75
N ARG A 23 12.07 5.32 -22.78
CA ARG A 23 10.68 5.52 -23.18
C ARG A 23 9.78 5.21 -21.99
N LEU A 24 8.65 5.92 -21.88
CA LEU A 24 7.64 5.59 -20.87
C LEU A 24 7.17 4.15 -21.07
N ASP A 25 7.05 3.44 -19.96
CA ASP A 25 6.42 2.12 -19.95
C ASP A 25 4.91 2.32 -19.75
N TYR A 26 4.18 2.44 -20.87
CA TYR A 26 2.75 2.72 -20.85
C TYR A 26 1.91 1.68 -20.12
N PRO A 27 2.11 0.36 -20.25
CA PRO A 27 1.36 -0.63 -19.47
C PRO A 27 1.53 -0.42 -17.97
N VAL A 28 2.75 -0.24 -17.48
CA VAL A 28 3.01 0.02 -16.05
C VAL A 28 2.40 1.35 -15.61
N LEU A 29 2.48 2.39 -16.44
CA LEU A 29 1.86 3.69 -16.18
C LEU A 29 0.34 3.55 -16.01
N ILE A 30 -0.33 2.91 -16.97
CA ILE A 30 -1.78 2.75 -16.95
C ILE A 30 -2.22 1.92 -15.75
N LEU A 31 -1.61 0.75 -15.53
CA LEU A 31 -1.97 -0.13 -14.41
C LEU A 31 -1.68 0.51 -13.05
N GLY A 32 -0.56 1.23 -12.92
CA GLY A 32 -0.24 2.00 -11.70
C GLY A 32 -1.25 3.11 -11.43
N LEU A 33 -1.69 3.84 -12.43
CA LEU A 33 -2.72 4.87 -12.28
C LEU A 33 -4.10 4.26 -12.01
N LEU A 34 -4.48 3.21 -12.74
CA LEU A 34 -5.75 2.53 -12.51
C LEU A 34 -5.85 1.97 -11.11
N SER A 35 -4.77 1.45 -10.52
CA SER A 35 -4.81 0.95 -9.15
C SER A 35 -5.29 2.01 -8.13
N VAL A 36 -5.00 3.28 -8.37
CA VAL A 36 -5.40 4.39 -7.49
C VAL A 36 -6.76 4.96 -7.87
N LEU A 37 -6.99 5.14 -9.17
CA LEU A 37 -8.11 5.95 -9.67
C LEU A 37 -9.38 5.15 -9.93
N TYR A 38 -9.31 3.80 -10.00
CA TYR A 38 -10.44 2.97 -10.42
C TYR A 38 -11.71 3.19 -9.60
N ASN A 39 -11.60 3.37 -8.28
CA ASN A 39 -12.76 3.61 -7.43
C ASN A 39 -13.44 4.95 -7.73
N GLY A 40 -12.67 6.01 -7.96
CA GLY A 40 -13.22 7.30 -8.37
C GLY A 40 -13.88 7.22 -9.75
N ILE A 41 -13.28 6.49 -10.69
CA ILE A 41 -13.85 6.23 -12.02
C ILE A 41 -15.16 5.45 -11.90
N LEU A 42 -15.18 4.38 -11.10
CA LEU A 42 -16.39 3.57 -10.88
C LEU A 42 -17.50 4.39 -10.17
N ALA A 43 -17.14 5.25 -9.22
CA ALA A 43 -18.10 6.11 -8.57
C ALA A 43 -18.71 7.14 -9.52
N PHE A 44 -17.88 7.72 -10.40
CA PHE A 44 -18.36 8.59 -11.46
C PHE A 44 -19.35 7.86 -12.39
N ILE A 45 -19.01 6.64 -12.80
CA ILE A 45 -19.91 5.80 -13.64
C ILE A 45 -21.19 5.47 -12.88
N ASN A 46 -21.07 5.08 -11.59
CA ASN A 46 -22.21 4.74 -10.76
C ASN A 46 -23.22 5.89 -10.63
N HIS A 47 -22.73 7.10 -10.51
CA HIS A 47 -23.58 8.28 -10.33
C HIS A 47 -24.14 8.80 -11.67
N ASN A 48 -23.33 8.87 -12.73
CA ASN A 48 -23.66 9.61 -13.94
C ASN A 48 -24.11 8.71 -15.12
N VAL A 49 -23.83 7.40 -15.08
CA VAL A 49 -24.08 6.50 -16.23
C VAL A 49 -25.04 5.36 -15.86
N MET A 50 -24.67 4.54 -14.88
CA MET A 50 -25.47 3.38 -14.46
C MET A 50 -25.09 2.92 -13.05
N PRO A 51 -26.04 2.40 -12.25
CA PRO A 51 -25.72 1.86 -10.93
C PRO A 51 -24.79 0.64 -11.04
N LEU A 52 -23.76 0.63 -10.21
CA LEU A 52 -22.76 -0.44 -10.15
C LEU A 52 -23.00 -1.31 -8.91
N SER A 53 -22.60 -2.59 -9.00
CA SER A 53 -22.62 -3.56 -7.89
C SER A 53 -21.21 -3.93 -7.44
N MET A 54 -21.09 -4.68 -6.33
CA MET A 54 -19.81 -5.23 -5.87
C MET A 54 -19.12 -6.09 -6.95
N THR A 55 -19.91 -6.77 -7.80
CA THR A 55 -19.37 -7.59 -8.91
C THR A 55 -18.60 -6.73 -9.92
N HIS A 56 -19.07 -5.52 -10.24
CA HIS A 56 -18.35 -4.61 -11.14
C HIS A 56 -17.02 -4.14 -10.52
N VAL A 57 -16.99 -3.89 -9.22
CA VAL A 57 -15.77 -3.54 -8.50
C VAL A 57 -14.76 -4.69 -8.56
N ALA A 58 -15.22 -5.91 -8.21
CA ALA A 58 -14.40 -7.11 -8.23
C ALA A 58 -13.89 -7.44 -9.65
N ALA A 59 -14.73 -7.28 -10.68
CA ALA A 59 -14.34 -7.46 -12.08
C ALA A 59 -13.28 -6.44 -12.52
N SER A 60 -13.40 -5.18 -12.11
CA SER A 60 -12.42 -4.14 -12.40
C SER A 60 -11.06 -4.43 -11.76
N GLU A 61 -11.04 -4.83 -10.49
CA GLU A 61 -9.83 -5.25 -9.80
C GLU A 61 -9.22 -6.52 -10.44
N GLY A 62 -10.06 -7.50 -10.78
CA GLY A 62 -9.64 -8.71 -11.48
C GLY A 62 -9.01 -8.42 -12.84
N LEU A 63 -9.57 -7.49 -13.61
CA LEU A 63 -9.03 -7.06 -14.89
C LEU A 63 -7.67 -6.39 -14.74
N ILE A 64 -7.50 -5.51 -13.75
CA ILE A 64 -6.21 -4.87 -13.46
C ILE A 64 -5.17 -5.92 -13.09
N MET A 65 -5.49 -6.87 -12.21
CA MET A 65 -4.57 -7.93 -11.81
C MET A 65 -4.23 -8.87 -12.97
N ALA A 66 -5.22 -9.30 -13.76
CA ALA A 66 -5.00 -10.14 -14.93
C ALA A 66 -4.10 -9.47 -15.96
N SER A 67 -4.33 -8.17 -16.23
CA SER A 67 -3.47 -7.38 -17.13
C SER A 67 -2.04 -7.27 -16.60
N ALA A 68 -1.87 -7.11 -15.28
CA ALA A 68 -0.55 -7.09 -14.65
C ALA A 68 0.17 -8.44 -14.79
N ILE A 69 -0.53 -9.56 -14.55
CA ILE A 69 0.01 -10.91 -14.72
C ILE A 69 0.42 -11.15 -16.17
N ILE A 70 -0.45 -10.84 -17.13
CA ILE A 70 -0.15 -10.99 -18.57
C ILE A 70 1.11 -10.19 -18.93
N TYR A 71 1.22 -8.95 -18.44
CA TYR A 71 2.39 -8.12 -18.69
C TYR A 71 3.66 -8.73 -18.09
N ILE A 72 3.61 -9.21 -16.83
CA ILE A 72 4.75 -9.84 -16.16
C ILE A 72 5.17 -11.11 -16.88
N LEU A 73 4.23 -11.97 -17.29
CA LEU A 73 4.51 -13.19 -18.04
C LEU A 73 5.12 -12.88 -19.40
N HIS A 74 4.63 -11.86 -20.11
CA HIS A 74 5.21 -11.42 -21.39
C HIS A 74 6.65 -10.91 -21.25
N LYS A 75 6.96 -10.23 -20.16
CA LYS A 75 8.32 -9.71 -19.85
C LYS A 75 9.27 -10.76 -19.32
N GLY A 76 8.74 -11.83 -18.74
CA GLY A 76 9.48 -12.90 -18.08
C GLY A 76 9.56 -12.74 -16.57
N ILE A 77 9.65 -13.87 -15.88
CA ILE A 77 9.86 -13.96 -14.42
C ILE A 77 11.34 -14.26 -14.19
N TYR A 78 11.96 -13.56 -13.28
CA TYR A 78 13.37 -13.72 -12.93
C TYR A 78 13.54 -14.41 -11.57
N GLU A 79 14.73 -14.90 -11.29
CA GLU A 79 15.06 -15.54 -10.01
C GLU A 79 14.81 -14.62 -8.81
N GLU A 80 14.99 -13.33 -8.98
CA GLU A 80 14.74 -12.33 -7.94
C GLU A 80 13.24 -12.17 -7.61
N ASP A 81 12.33 -12.59 -8.51
CA ASP A 81 10.89 -12.62 -8.26
C ASP A 81 10.46 -13.84 -7.45
N LEU A 82 11.31 -14.88 -7.38
CA LEU A 82 10.98 -16.15 -6.74
C LEU A 82 10.45 -16.00 -5.31
N PRO A 83 11.01 -15.14 -4.42
CA PRO A 83 10.43 -14.98 -3.09
C PRO A 83 9.00 -14.46 -3.09
N ALA A 84 8.65 -13.54 -4.01
CA ALA A 84 7.28 -13.04 -4.12
C ALA A 84 6.33 -14.11 -4.70
N PHE A 85 6.80 -14.89 -5.66
CA PHE A 85 6.06 -16.01 -6.23
C PHE A 85 5.81 -17.12 -5.17
N LEU A 86 6.83 -17.50 -4.42
CA LEU A 86 6.71 -18.50 -3.35
C LEU A 86 5.76 -18.03 -2.24
N PHE A 87 5.82 -16.77 -1.87
CA PHE A 87 4.88 -16.19 -0.90
C PHE A 87 3.43 -16.22 -1.42
N MET A 88 3.21 -15.90 -2.69
CA MET A 88 1.91 -15.98 -3.33
C MET A 88 1.41 -17.45 -3.37
N LEU A 89 2.26 -18.41 -3.76
CA LEU A 89 1.92 -19.83 -3.80
C LEU A 89 1.61 -20.37 -2.41
N PHE A 90 2.41 -20.05 -1.42
CA PHE A 90 2.15 -20.40 -0.02
C PHE A 90 0.79 -19.87 0.44
N THR A 91 0.48 -18.60 0.12
CA THR A 91 -0.81 -17.99 0.47
C THR A 91 -1.98 -18.69 -0.23
N LEU A 92 -1.81 -19.14 -1.49
CA LEU A 92 -2.82 -19.93 -2.18
C LEU A 92 -3.10 -21.24 -1.45
N ILE A 93 -2.05 -21.95 -1.02
CA ILE A 93 -2.17 -23.19 -0.24
C ILE A 93 -2.92 -22.93 1.08
N VAL A 94 -2.55 -21.88 1.81
CA VAL A 94 -3.23 -21.51 3.06
C VAL A 94 -4.69 -21.13 2.80
N THR A 95 -4.97 -20.42 1.72
CA THR A 95 -6.35 -20.05 1.34
C THR A 95 -7.20 -21.30 1.04
N ILE A 96 -6.67 -22.26 0.31
CA ILE A 96 -7.34 -23.54 0.04
C ILE A 96 -7.57 -24.30 1.37
N TYR A 97 -6.56 -24.39 2.20
CA TYR A 97 -6.63 -25.05 3.51
C TYR A 97 -7.75 -24.43 4.39
N VAL A 98 -7.74 -23.11 4.57
CA VAL A 98 -8.75 -22.41 5.36
C VAL A 98 -10.15 -22.57 4.75
N SER A 99 -10.27 -22.47 3.43
CA SER A 99 -11.55 -22.64 2.74
C SER A 99 -12.15 -24.04 2.91
N VAL A 100 -11.32 -25.08 2.82
CA VAL A 100 -11.74 -26.48 3.02
C VAL A 100 -12.17 -26.72 4.47
N LEU A 101 -11.39 -26.25 5.43
CA LEU A 101 -11.72 -26.41 6.86
C LEU A 101 -13.05 -25.77 7.24
N ASN A 102 -13.33 -24.60 6.71
CA ASN A 102 -14.53 -23.83 7.03
C ASN A 102 -15.71 -24.11 6.07
N ARG A 103 -15.55 -24.99 5.07
CA ARG A 103 -16.54 -25.31 4.05
C ARG A 103 -17.11 -24.08 3.33
N MET A 104 -16.29 -23.02 3.20
CA MET A 104 -16.66 -21.80 2.51
C MET A 104 -15.46 -21.25 1.72
N ALA A 105 -15.70 -20.72 0.52
CA ALA A 105 -14.64 -20.10 -0.28
C ALA A 105 -14.23 -18.77 0.35
N PHE A 106 -13.02 -18.73 0.92
CA PHE A 106 -12.44 -17.51 1.46
C PHE A 106 -11.20 -17.12 0.65
N ILE A 107 -11.37 -16.23 -0.31
CA ILE A 107 -10.32 -15.83 -1.27
C ILE A 107 -9.70 -14.47 -0.96
N ASP A 108 -10.20 -13.76 0.04
CA ASP A 108 -9.84 -12.35 0.29
C ASP A 108 -8.35 -12.19 0.60
N HIS A 109 -7.79 -13.05 1.46
CA HIS A 109 -6.35 -13.00 1.77
C HIS A 109 -5.48 -13.28 0.54
N PHE A 110 -5.83 -14.29 -0.27
CA PHE A 110 -5.12 -14.58 -1.52
C PHE A 110 -5.18 -13.41 -2.51
N ARG A 111 -6.35 -12.79 -2.68
CA ARG A 111 -6.52 -11.58 -3.49
C ARG A 111 -5.56 -10.47 -3.03
N ASN A 112 -5.46 -10.23 -1.74
CA ASN A 112 -4.58 -9.22 -1.17
C ASN A 112 -3.10 -9.50 -1.50
N VAL A 113 -2.66 -10.75 -1.37
CA VAL A 113 -1.28 -11.15 -1.71
C VAL A 113 -1.05 -11.15 -3.23
N LEU A 114 -2.07 -11.48 -4.02
CA LEU A 114 -1.99 -11.38 -5.48
C LEU A 114 -1.77 -9.93 -5.95
N ILE A 115 -2.41 -8.95 -5.31
CA ILE A 115 -2.14 -7.51 -5.54
C ILE A 115 -0.67 -7.20 -5.25
N ILE A 116 -0.15 -7.67 -4.11
CA ILE A 116 1.26 -7.51 -3.73
C ILE A 116 2.19 -8.06 -4.81
N PHE A 117 1.95 -9.30 -5.25
CA PHE A 117 2.74 -9.95 -6.29
C PHE A 117 2.70 -9.18 -7.62
N CYS A 118 1.50 -8.82 -8.10
CA CYS A 118 1.31 -8.11 -9.35
C CYS A 118 2.06 -6.77 -9.36
N PHE A 119 1.87 -5.95 -8.33
CA PHE A 119 2.47 -4.60 -8.32
C PHE A 119 3.97 -4.62 -7.98
N THR A 120 4.44 -5.61 -7.24
CA THR A 120 5.89 -5.83 -7.08
C THR A 120 6.53 -6.22 -8.41
N GLY A 121 5.93 -7.14 -9.17
CA GLY A 121 6.40 -7.52 -10.48
C GLY A 121 6.40 -6.35 -11.49
N LEU A 122 5.30 -5.58 -11.54
CA LEU A 122 5.24 -4.36 -12.34
C LEU A 122 6.32 -3.35 -11.93
N GLY A 123 6.56 -3.18 -10.63
CA GLY A 123 7.60 -2.30 -10.11
C GLY A 123 9.00 -2.72 -10.56
N GLY A 124 9.27 -4.02 -10.63
CA GLY A 124 10.54 -4.57 -11.13
C GLY A 124 10.84 -4.22 -12.60
N TRP A 125 9.80 -4.02 -13.40
CA TRP A 125 9.90 -3.59 -14.80
C TRP A 125 9.77 -2.08 -14.98
N CYS A 126 9.32 -1.36 -13.95
CA CYS A 126 9.10 0.07 -13.99
C CYS A 126 10.41 0.85 -14.14
N ASN A 127 10.45 1.82 -15.03
CA ASN A 127 11.55 2.78 -15.08
C ASN A 127 11.27 4.01 -14.20
N GLU A 128 12.33 4.74 -13.85
CA GLU A 128 12.26 5.90 -12.95
C GLU A 128 11.32 7.00 -13.48
N ARG A 129 11.31 7.24 -14.79
CA ARG A 129 10.46 8.25 -15.42
C ARG A 129 8.98 7.88 -15.31
N THR A 130 8.65 6.62 -15.54
CA THR A 130 7.29 6.10 -15.41
C THR A 130 6.82 6.16 -13.96
N LEU A 131 7.64 5.74 -13.00
CA LEU A 131 7.30 5.82 -11.58
C LEU A 131 7.02 7.25 -11.13
N LYS A 132 7.89 8.21 -11.50
CA LYS A 132 7.69 9.62 -11.19
C LYS A 132 6.40 10.17 -11.80
N LEU A 133 6.08 9.77 -13.03
CA LEU A 133 4.86 10.21 -13.69
C LEU A 133 3.61 9.63 -13.01
N ILE A 134 3.63 8.36 -12.60
CA ILE A 134 2.54 7.74 -11.83
C ILE A 134 2.26 8.56 -10.57
N PHE A 135 3.30 8.83 -9.77
CA PHE A 135 3.13 9.59 -8.52
C PHE A 135 2.70 11.04 -8.77
N ARG A 136 3.26 11.68 -9.80
CA ARG A 136 2.87 13.05 -10.17
C ARG A 136 1.39 13.12 -10.53
N VAL A 137 0.90 12.23 -11.40
CA VAL A 137 -0.51 12.21 -11.81
C VAL A 137 -1.41 11.80 -10.64
N ALA A 138 -1.04 10.79 -9.86
CA ALA A 138 -1.82 10.37 -8.70
C ALA A 138 -1.93 11.50 -7.66
N CYS A 139 -0.82 12.17 -7.29
CA CYS A 139 -0.85 13.30 -6.37
C CYS A 139 -1.67 14.47 -6.93
N PHE A 140 -1.54 14.78 -8.23
CA PHE A 140 -2.32 15.83 -8.85
C PHE A 140 -3.82 15.53 -8.83
N MET A 141 -4.24 14.32 -9.18
CA MET A 141 -5.65 13.94 -9.15
C MET A 141 -6.22 13.94 -7.73
N VAL A 142 -5.47 13.40 -6.77
CA VAL A 142 -5.89 13.42 -5.36
C VAL A 142 -6.01 14.87 -4.85
N LEU A 143 -5.03 15.72 -5.16
CA LEU A 143 -5.06 17.14 -4.78
C LEU A 143 -6.24 17.88 -5.41
N LEU A 144 -6.51 17.64 -6.69
CA LEU A 144 -7.63 18.25 -7.42
C LEU A 144 -8.98 17.90 -6.79
N PHE A 145 -9.25 16.61 -6.55
CA PHE A 145 -10.50 16.18 -5.93
C PHE A 145 -10.59 16.62 -4.47
N LEU A 146 -9.46 16.69 -3.77
CA LEU A 146 -9.42 17.21 -2.39
C LEU A 146 -9.77 18.70 -2.34
N ILE A 147 -9.28 19.49 -3.28
CA ILE A 147 -9.62 20.91 -3.42
C ILE A 147 -11.12 21.06 -3.73
N PHE A 148 -11.67 20.25 -4.62
CA PHE A 148 -13.14 20.27 -4.88
C PHE A 148 -13.95 19.97 -3.62
N GLU A 149 -13.56 18.96 -2.85
CA GLU A 149 -14.22 18.57 -1.61
C GLU A 149 -14.14 19.68 -0.54
N ILE A 150 -12.98 20.36 -0.42
CA ILE A 150 -12.77 21.46 0.55
C ILE A 150 -13.59 22.71 0.17
N ILE A 151 -13.59 23.07 -1.12
CA ILE A 151 -14.26 24.31 -1.58
C ILE A 151 -15.79 24.13 -1.56
N SER A 152 -16.28 22.97 -2.01
CA SER A 152 -17.70 22.71 -2.11
C SER A 152 -18.02 21.22 -2.09
N VAL A 153 -18.48 20.72 -0.93
CA VAL A 153 -18.98 19.34 -0.79
C VAL A 153 -20.10 19.05 -1.80
N PRO A 154 -21.10 19.91 -2.04
CA PRO A 154 -22.11 19.67 -3.06
C PRO A 154 -21.55 19.48 -4.46
N PHE A 155 -20.54 20.28 -4.86
CA PHE A 155 -19.87 20.12 -6.16
C PHE A 155 -19.11 18.79 -6.25
N TYR A 156 -18.35 18.42 -5.21
CA TYR A 156 -17.66 17.14 -5.16
C TYR A 156 -18.62 15.95 -5.26
N VAL A 157 -19.71 16.01 -4.50
CA VAL A 157 -20.75 14.96 -4.51
C VAL A 157 -21.48 14.88 -5.85
N SER A 158 -21.71 16.01 -6.53
CA SER A 158 -22.32 15.99 -7.87
C SER A 158 -21.46 15.26 -8.92
N ILE A 159 -20.16 15.06 -8.65
CA ILE A 159 -19.25 14.33 -9.55
C ILE A 159 -19.24 12.83 -9.23
N VAL A 160 -19.11 12.44 -7.95
CA VAL A 160 -18.77 11.05 -7.58
C VAL A 160 -19.73 10.39 -6.59
N HIS A 161 -20.58 11.13 -5.89
CA HIS A 161 -21.59 10.71 -4.92
C HIS A 161 -21.19 9.49 -4.06
N PRO A 162 -20.24 9.63 -3.11
CA PRO A 162 -19.67 8.50 -2.37
C PRO A 162 -20.70 7.64 -1.63
N SER A 163 -21.74 8.26 -1.08
CA SER A 163 -22.80 7.56 -0.35
C SER A 163 -23.52 6.55 -1.22
N ASP A 164 -23.96 6.96 -2.43
CA ASP A 164 -24.67 6.07 -3.36
C ASP A 164 -23.76 4.97 -3.89
N TYR A 165 -22.50 5.31 -4.17
CA TYR A 165 -21.52 4.31 -4.60
C TYR A 165 -21.35 3.19 -3.57
N PHE A 166 -21.18 3.51 -2.28
CA PHE A 166 -21.04 2.50 -1.24
C PHE A 166 -22.36 1.80 -0.90
N ALA A 167 -23.51 2.47 -1.05
CA ALA A 167 -24.82 1.82 -0.92
C ALA A 167 -24.99 0.73 -1.99
N ASN A 168 -24.66 1.03 -3.25
CA ASN A 168 -24.83 0.11 -4.37
C ASN A 168 -23.77 -1.02 -4.36
N THR A 169 -22.51 -0.70 -4.01
CA THR A 169 -21.41 -1.66 -4.13
C THR A 169 -21.16 -2.48 -2.88
N ARG A 170 -21.47 -1.95 -1.68
CA ARG A 170 -21.21 -2.61 -0.38
C ARG A 170 -22.48 -2.84 0.45
N GLY A 171 -23.65 -2.40 -0.03
CA GLY A 171 -24.90 -2.47 0.73
C GLY A 171 -24.94 -1.57 1.97
N LEU A 172 -24.03 -0.59 2.07
CA LEU A 172 -23.92 0.33 3.19
C LEU A 172 -24.92 1.49 3.03
N LYS A 173 -26.13 1.30 3.53
CA LYS A 173 -27.17 2.34 3.44
C LYS A 173 -26.72 3.62 4.14
N PRO A 174 -26.98 4.80 3.55
CA PRO A 174 -26.72 6.08 4.20
C PRO A 174 -27.43 6.17 5.55
N LEU A 175 -26.79 6.79 6.53
CA LEU A 175 -27.44 7.13 7.80
C LEU A 175 -28.56 8.15 7.54
N SER A 176 -29.68 8.05 8.25
CA SER A 176 -30.87 8.89 8.06
C SER A 176 -30.62 10.40 8.18
N PHE A 177 -29.57 10.77 8.94
CA PHE A 177 -29.15 12.17 9.11
C PHE A 177 -28.06 12.61 8.10
N ASN A 178 -27.59 11.71 7.23
CA ASN A 178 -26.59 12.06 6.22
C ASN A 178 -27.26 12.68 5.00
N THR A 179 -27.34 14.00 4.99
CA THR A 179 -27.84 14.78 3.86
C THR A 179 -26.75 15.27 2.91
N THR A 180 -25.48 14.99 3.22
CA THR A 180 -24.35 15.55 2.48
C THR A 180 -23.98 14.76 1.22
N GLY A 181 -24.37 13.50 1.11
CA GLY A 181 -23.96 12.59 0.03
C GLY A 181 -22.53 12.03 0.20
N LEU A 182 -21.81 12.42 1.25
CA LEU A 182 -20.52 11.84 1.61
C LEU A 182 -20.69 10.42 2.18
N PHE A 183 -19.61 9.65 2.18
CA PHE A 183 -19.59 8.37 2.88
C PHE A 183 -19.75 8.60 4.39
N GLN A 184 -20.59 7.79 5.05
CA GLN A 184 -20.96 7.99 6.47
C GLN A 184 -19.75 8.12 7.42
N ASN A 185 -18.65 7.42 7.16
CA ASN A 185 -17.43 7.50 7.99
C ASN A 185 -16.66 8.83 7.82
N ALA A 186 -16.98 9.62 6.79
CA ALA A 186 -16.43 10.96 6.61
C ALA A 186 -17.09 11.97 7.54
N LEU A 187 -18.32 11.69 8.00
CA LEU A 187 -19.04 12.57 8.91
C LEU A 187 -18.30 12.66 10.24
N GLY A 188 -18.03 13.88 10.68
CA GLY A 188 -17.29 14.14 11.90
C GLY A 188 -18.02 13.61 13.12
N PHE A 189 -17.31 12.91 14.02
CA PHE A 189 -17.79 12.64 15.36
C PHE A 189 -17.42 13.81 16.27
N GLN A 190 -18.31 14.20 17.16
CA GLN A 190 -18.03 15.25 18.13
C GLN A 190 -16.74 14.93 18.93
N GLY A 191 -15.86 15.92 19.09
CA GLY A 191 -14.62 15.78 19.83
C GLY A 191 -13.40 15.25 19.03
N ARG A 192 -13.50 15.00 17.73
CA ARG A 192 -12.33 14.76 16.90
C ARG A 192 -11.54 16.05 16.67
N PHE A 193 -10.21 15.89 16.67
CA PHE A 193 -9.31 16.97 16.30
C PHE A 193 -9.49 17.28 14.80
N SER A 194 -9.88 18.51 14.51
CA SER A 194 -9.89 19.07 13.17
C SER A 194 -9.07 20.35 13.21
N PHE A 195 -8.25 20.59 12.19
CA PHE A 195 -7.53 21.88 12.08
C PHE A 195 -8.46 23.04 11.72
N GLY A 196 -9.78 22.81 11.76
CA GLY A 196 -10.79 23.85 11.48
C GLY A 196 -10.94 24.23 10.01
N LEU A 197 -10.31 23.46 9.09
CA LEU A 197 -10.41 23.72 7.66
C LEU A 197 -11.72 23.23 7.04
N ILE A 198 -12.25 22.13 7.56
CA ILE A 198 -13.52 21.50 7.10
C ILE A 198 -14.22 20.80 8.27
N ASP A 199 -15.54 20.59 8.15
CA ASP A 199 -16.38 19.97 9.19
C ASP A 199 -16.51 18.46 9.08
N HIS A 200 -15.81 17.84 8.13
CA HIS A 200 -15.81 16.41 7.86
C HIS A 200 -14.38 15.91 7.59
N ARG A 201 -14.20 14.59 7.53
CA ARG A 201 -12.93 13.99 7.13
C ARG A 201 -12.89 13.83 5.63
N SER A 202 -11.88 14.43 5.01
CA SER A 202 -11.73 14.36 3.56
C SER A 202 -11.50 12.93 3.04
N SER A 203 -11.96 12.67 1.84
CA SER A 203 -11.88 11.37 1.16
C SER A 203 -11.32 11.45 -0.26
N SER A 204 -11.41 12.62 -0.90
CA SER A 204 -10.93 12.87 -2.26
C SER A 204 -11.39 11.78 -3.24
N ILE A 205 -10.60 11.46 -4.26
CA ILE A 205 -10.91 10.43 -5.27
C ILE A 205 -11.01 9.00 -4.71
N PHE A 206 -10.54 8.77 -3.47
CA PHE A 206 -10.68 7.46 -2.81
C PHE A 206 -12.06 7.20 -2.26
N LEU A 207 -12.91 8.23 -2.11
CA LEU A 207 -14.28 8.19 -1.56
C LEU A 207 -14.36 7.77 -0.09
N GLU A 208 -13.24 7.36 0.49
CA GLU A 208 -13.12 6.78 1.82
C GLU A 208 -11.91 7.40 2.53
N GLN A 209 -12.15 7.99 3.69
CA GLN A 209 -11.13 8.74 4.45
C GLN A 209 -9.94 7.90 4.89
N VAL A 210 -10.15 6.61 5.22
CA VAL A 210 -9.05 5.71 5.65
C VAL A 210 -8.08 5.45 4.50
N SER A 211 -8.60 5.32 3.28
CA SER A 211 -7.76 5.14 2.10
C SER A 211 -6.98 6.39 1.76
N LEU A 212 -7.60 7.59 1.87
CA LEU A 212 -6.87 8.84 1.66
C LEU A 212 -5.75 9.01 2.71
N ALA A 213 -6.03 8.71 3.98
CA ALA A 213 -5.02 8.71 5.03
C ALA A 213 -3.83 7.80 4.70
N ASN A 214 -4.10 6.56 4.30
CA ASN A 214 -3.04 5.60 3.93
C ASN A 214 -2.26 6.04 2.68
N PHE A 215 -2.90 6.72 1.73
CA PHE A 215 -2.19 7.28 0.58
C PHE A 215 -1.16 8.34 0.99
N CYS A 216 -1.43 9.12 2.05
CA CYS A 216 -0.41 10.00 2.63
C CYS A 216 0.83 9.21 3.10
N GLY A 217 0.63 8.04 3.72
CA GLY A 217 1.72 7.13 4.07
C GLY A 217 2.50 6.62 2.85
N VAL A 218 1.79 6.28 1.76
CA VAL A 218 2.42 5.90 0.48
C VAL A 218 3.29 7.04 -0.08
N ILE A 219 2.80 8.27 -0.05
CA ILE A 219 3.57 9.46 -0.45
C ILE A 219 4.82 9.60 0.42
N ALA A 220 4.72 9.40 1.73
CA ALA A 220 5.87 9.49 2.63
C ALA A 220 6.93 8.44 2.32
N ILE A 221 6.53 7.17 2.06
CA ILE A 221 7.43 6.10 1.62
C ILE A 221 8.12 6.47 0.30
N TYR A 222 7.36 6.96 -0.67
CA TYR A 222 7.90 7.41 -1.95
C TYR A 222 8.91 8.55 -1.79
N LEU A 223 8.55 9.59 -1.03
CA LEU A 223 9.41 10.74 -0.78
C LEU A 223 10.74 10.34 -0.11
N ILE A 224 10.68 9.55 0.98
CA ILE A 224 11.89 9.17 1.72
C ILE A 224 12.81 8.26 0.90
N SER A 225 12.22 7.43 0.01
CA SER A 225 12.96 6.50 -0.85
C SER A 225 13.58 7.16 -2.07
N MET A 226 12.89 8.14 -2.64
CA MET A 226 13.25 8.74 -3.92
C MET A 226 13.74 10.19 -3.81
N TRP A 227 13.86 10.76 -2.60
CA TRP A 227 14.13 12.16 -2.36
C TRP A 227 15.24 12.74 -3.23
N ASP A 228 16.40 12.07 -3.26
CA ASP A 228 17.59 12.54 -3.94
C ASP A 228 17.45 12.58 -5.49
N ARG A 229 16.38 11.93 -6.03
CA ARG A 229 16.12 11.81 -7.47
C ARG A 229 14.92 12.62 -7.94
N LEU A 230 14.10 13.12 -7.02
CA LEU A 230 12.91 13.90 -7.35
C LEU A 230 13.26 15.32 -7.76
N THR A 231 12.55 15.84 -8.76
CA THR A 231 12.61 17.27 -9.09
C THR A 231 11.99 18.11 -7.97
N ARG A 232 12.30 19.40 -7.94
CA ARG A 232 11.68 20.33 -6.97
C ARG A 232 10.15 20.34 -7.09
N ILE A 233 9.63 20.26 -8.32
CA ILE A 233 8.18 20.23 -8.60
C ILE A 233 7.56 18.93 -8.04
N ASP A 234 8.18 17.77 -8.28
CA ASP A 234 7.66 16.49 -7.77
C ASP A 234 7.64 16.47 -6.24
N ARG A 235 8.69 16.99 -5.59
CA ARG A 235 8.74 17.12 -4.12
C ARG A 235 7.65 18.07 -3.62
N ALA A 236 7.53 19.25 -4.21
CA ALA A 236 6.54 20.24 -3.80
C ALA A 236 5.11 19.72 -3.95
N LEU A 237 4.78 19.07 -5.08
CA LEU A 237 3.46 18.47 -5.30
C LEU A 237 3.15 17.37 -4.28
N ALA A 238 4.07 16.45 -4.07
CA ALA A 238 3.88 15.36 -3.13
C ALA A 238 3.75 15.85 -1.68
N ILE A 239 4.59 16.82 -1.26
CA ILE A 239 4.51 17.45 0.07
C ILE A 239 3.20 18.21 0.24
N ALA A 240 2.80 19.03 -0.74
CA ALA A 240 1.53 19.78 -0.68
C ALA A 240 0.34 18.82 -0.56
N THR A 241 0.32 17.74 -1.33
CA THR A 241 -0.73 16.71 -1.25
C THR A 241 -0.74 16.06 0.13
N ALA A 242 0.41 15.65 0.67
CA ALA A 242 0.50 15.02 1.98
C ALA A 242 0.06 15.97 3.11
N VAL A 243 0.51 17.22 3.10
CA VAL A 243 0.13 18.23 4.10
C VAL A 243 -1.36 18.50 4.06
N LEU A 244 -1.94 18.67 2.87
CA LEU A 244 -3.37 18.92 2.75
C LEU A 244 -4.19 17.71 3.21
N ILE A 245 -3.76 16.48 2.91
CA ILE A 245 -4.40 15.27 3.46
C ILE A 245 -4.33 15.27 4.99
N LEU A 246 -3.16 15.49 5.58
CA LEU A 246 -2.99 15.45 7.03
C LEU A 246 -3.87 16.49 7.75
N THR A 247 -4.04 17.67 7.16
CA THR A 247 -4.82 18.77 7.77
C THR A 247 -6.33 18.63 7.58
N THR A 248 -6.80 17.91 6.55
CA THR A 248 -8.23 17.77 6.26
C THR A 248 -8.81 16.41 6.61
N ASN A 249 -7.98 15.37 6.70
CA ASN A 249 -8.46 14.00 6.99
C ASN A 249 -8.42 13.64 8.49
N ASP A 250 -7.76 14.45 9.35
CA ASP A 250 -7.63 14.20 10.79
C ASP A 250 -7.01 12.83 11.13
N THR A 251 -5.96 12.45 10.42
CA THR A 251 -5.29 11.16 10.59
C THR A 251 -4.04 11.27 11.46
N ARG A 252 -4.19 11.06 12.76
CA ARG A 252 -3.09 11.13 13.74
C ARG A 252 -2.01 10.08 13.48
N THR A 253 -2.43 8.87 13.10
CA THR A 253 -1.51 7.76 12.81
C THR A 253 -0.57 8.10 11.65
N MET A 254 -1.12 8.67 10.56
CA MET A 254 -0.28 9.05 9.42
C MET A 254 0.58 10.26 9.71
N LEU A 255 0.12 11.16 10.57
CA LEU A 255 0.94 12.28 11.04
C LEU A 255 2.19 11.77 11.78
N ILE A 256 2.01 10.87 12.75
CA ILE A 256 3.12 10.22 13.46
C ILE A 256 4.04 9.49 12.48
N PHE A 257 3.47 8.72 11.55
CA PHE A 257 4.24 8.00 10.54
C PHE A 257 5.08 8.95 9.66
N CYS A 258 4.52 10.07 9.21
CA CYS A 258 5.24 11.07 8.43
C CYS A 258 6.40 11.68 9.22
N PHE A 259 6.22 12.00 10.50
CA PHE A 259 7.32 12.46 11.36
C PHE A 259 8.39 11.39 11.54
N CYS A 260 8.01 10.12 11.73
CA CYS A 260 8.97 9.02 11.73
C CYS A 260 9.74 8.89 10.42
N CYS A 261 9.10 9.13 9.26
CA CYS A 261 9.77 9.16 7.97
C CYS A 261 10.76 10.32 7.84
N ILE A 262 10.40 11.52 8.32
CA ILE A 262 11.30 12.70 8.29
C ILE A 262 12.57 12.41 9.12
N GLY A 263 12.40 11.95 10.36
CA GLY A 263 13.54 11.53 11.19
C GLY A 263 14.28 10.33 10.59
N GLY A 264 13.53 9.39 10.04
CA GLY A 264 14.01 8.17 9.40
C GLY A 264 14.88 8.43 8.16
N TYR A 265 14.69 9.57 7.49
CA TYR A 265 15.56 9.95 6.37
C TYR A 265 17.06 9.92 6.77
N PHE A 266 17.39 10.35 7.99
CA PHE A 266 18.75 10.39 8.51
C PHE A 266 19.14 9.12 9.27
N VAL A 267 18.19 8.44 9.91
CA VAL A 267 18.42 7.32 10.82
C VAL A 267 18.37 5.97 10.11
N PHE A 268 17.38 5.73 9.24
CA PHE A 268 17.19 4.44 8.57
C PHE A 268 18.38 3.95 7.73
N PRO A 269 19.15 4.82 7.03
CA PRO A 269 20.35 4.37 6.33
C PRO A 269 21.41 3.75 7.23
N LYS A 270 21.42 4.07 8.53
CA LYS A 270 22.40 3.60 9.51
C LYS A 270 21.99 2.29 10.18
N ILE A 271 20.71 1.94 10.11
CA ILE A 271 20.14 0.74 10.74
C ILE A 271 20.20 -0.42 9.73
N PRO A 272 20.67 -1.62 10.12
CA PRO A 272 20.63 -2.78 9.26
C PRO A 272 19.19 -3.20 8.95
N LYS A 273 18.94 -3.66 7.71
CA LYS A 273 17.58 -4.07 7.27
C LYS A 273 16.97 -5.14 8.19
N THR A 274 17.77 -6.03 8.75
CA THR A 274 17.33 -7.11 9.65
C THR A 274 16.61 -6.59 10.89
N PHE A 275 16.84 -5.34 11.29
CA PHE A 275 16.10 -4.70 12.39
C PHE A 275 14.58 -4.66 12.14
N ASN A 276 14.13 -4.70 10.88
CA ASN A 276 12.71 -4.78 10.54
C ASN A 276 12.02 -6.01 11.17
N LEU A 277 12.76 -7.10 11.40
CA LEU A 277 12.21 -8.29 12.07
C LEU A 277 11.78 -8.00 13.51
N ALA A 278 12.39 -7.02 14.17
CA ALA A 278 12.01 -6.61 15.51
C ALA A 278 10.80 -5.65 15.53
N LEU A 279 10.48 -4.96 14.44
CA LEU A 279 9.46 -3.90 14.44
C LEU A 279 8.06 -4.44 14.79
N MET A 280 7.63 -5.56 14.22
CA MET A 280 6.33 -6.15 14.53
C MET A 280 6.23 -6.55 16.01
N PRO A 281 7.14 -7.35 16.57
CA PRO A 281 7.15 -7.66 18.00
C PRO A 281 7.17 -6.41 18.89
N LEU A 282 8.00 -5.42 18.56
CA LEU A 282 8.09 -4.17 19.33
C LEU A 282 6.78 -3.38 19.32
N ILE A 283 6.10 -3.28 18.17
CA ILE A 283 4.80 -2.59 18.08
C ILE A 283 3.73 -3.35 18.87
N VAL A 284 3.71 -4.68 18.81
CA VAL A 284 2.77 -5.51 19.58
C VAL A 284 3.06 -5.37 21.08
N CYS A 285 4.32 -5.43 21.52
CA CYS A 285 4.69 -5.22 22.91
C CYS A 285 4.32 -3.80 23.40
N ALA A 286 4.56 -2.77 22.60
CA ALA A 286 4.16 -1.40 22.91
C ALA A 286 2.63 -1.28 23.02
N GLY A 287 1.89 -1.92 22.13
CA GLY A 287 0.43 -1.99 22.19
C GLY A 287 -0.06 -2.68 23.47
N PHE A 288 0.59 -3.78 23.85
CA PHE A 288 0.28 -4.48 25.11
C PHE A 288 0.53 -3.60 26.33
N LEU A 289 1.63 -2.85 26.39
CA LEU A 289 1.91 -1.90 27.48
C LEU A 289 0.86 -0.78 27.55
N VAL A 290 0.38 -0.27 26.43
CA VAL A 290 -0.71 0.71 26.40
C VAL A 290 -2.01 0.09 26.94
N TYR A 291 -2.35 -1.11 26.49
CA TYR A 291 -3.54 -1.83 26.92
C TYR A 291 -3.54 -2.14 28.40
N THR A 292 -2.42 -2.60 28.98
CA THR A 292 -2.33 -2.91 30.42
C THR A 292 -2.46 -1.69 31.30
N LYS A 293 -2.08 -0.50 30.79
CA LYS A 293 -2.19 0.75 31.52
C LYS A 293 -3.63 1.26 31.65
N ASP A 294 -4.38 1.22 30.54
CA ASP A 294 -5.73 1.77 30.47
C ASP A 294 -6.66 0.87 29.60
N PRO A 295 -7.01 -0.35 30.05
CA PRO A 295 -7.73 -1.35 29.24
C PRO A 295 -9.17 -0.93 28.90
N ASN A 296 -9.76 -0.03 29.67
CA ASN A 296 -11.16 0.40 29.54
C ASN A 296 -11.36 1.59 28.60
N VAL A 297 -10.29 2.16 28.06
CA VAL A 297 -10.41 3.25 27.09
C VAL A 297 -10.93 2.67 25.78
N ILE A 298 -12.19 2.98 25.48
CA ILE A 298 -12.88 2.61 24.23
C ILE A 298 -13.11 3.90 23.46
N GLY A 299 -12.90 3.87 22.15
CA GLY A 299 -13.19 5.02 21.29
C GLY A 299 -12.35 5.03 20.02
N ASP A 300 -12.69 5.95 19.13
CA ASP A 300 -12.00 6.14 17.83
C ASP A 300 -10.78 7.09 17.97
N ASN A 301 -10.06 6.94 19.08
CA ASN A 301 -8.77 7.59 19.33
C ASN A 301 -7.63 6.58 19.26
N PHE A 302 -6.39 7.07 19.31
CA PHE A 302 -5.18 6.25 19.19
C PHE A 302 -5.14 5.12 20.24
N THR A 303 -5.37 5.44 21.51
CA THR A 303 -5.38 4.46 22.61
C THR A 303 -6.52 3.46 22.46
N GLY A 304 -7.75 3.92 22.16
CA GLY A 304 -8.90 3.04 22.00
C GLY A 304 -8.75 2.05 20.83
N ARG A 305 -8.12 2.46 19.72
CA ARG A 305 -7.83 1.57 18.58
C ARG A 305 -6.78 0.52 18.94
N ILE A 306 -5.73 0.88 19.70
CA ILE A 306 -4.75 -0.08 20.23
C ILE A 306 -5.43 -1.05 21.18
N ASN A 307 -6.23 -0.55 22.11
CA ASN A 307 -6.95 -1.38 23.08
C ASN A 307 -7.90 -2.36 22.41
N LEU A 308 -8.62 -1.92 21.36
CA LEU A 308 -9.49 -2.78 20.58
C LEU A 308 -8.70 -3.94 19.94
N THR A 309 -7.57 -3.65 19.30
CA THR A 309 -6.72 -4.66 18.69
C THR A 309 -6.13 -5.61 19.73
N MET A 310 -5.60 -5.07 20.84
CA MET A 310 -4.98 -5.88 21.90
C MET A 310 -6.02 -6.76 22.61
N LYS A 311 -7.20 -6.23 22.92
CA LYS A 311 -8.29 -7.03 23.48
C LYS A 311 -8.65 -8.20 22.59
N LYS A 312 -8.87 -7.92 21.28
CA LYS A 312 -9.18 -8.99 20.31
C LYS A 312 -8.05 -10.02 20.15
N LEU A 313 -6.77 -9.61 20.26
CA LEU A 313 -5.63 -10.53 20.26
C LEU A 313 -5.57 -11.39 21.53
N MET A 314 -5.97 -10.86 22.68
CA MET A 314 -6.02 -11.61 23.93
C MET A 314 -7.21 -12.58 23.98
N ASP A 315 -8.33 -12.20 23.37
CA ASP A 315 -9.56 -12.99 23.29
C ASP A 315 -9.56 -13.94 22.07
N LEU A 316 -8.41 -14.14 21.41
CA LEU A 316 -8.30 -15.05 20.25
C LEU A 316 -8.70 -16.47 20.62
N ASP A 317 -9.63 -17.04 19.85
CA ASP A 317 -9.92 -18.46 19.88
C ASP A 317 -8.67 -19.26 19.44
N PRO A 318 -8.17 -20.20 20.27
CA PRO A 318 -7.06 -21.06 19.86
C PRO A 318 -7.28 -21.77 18.50
N LEU A 319 -8.52 -22.10 18.15
CA LEU A 319 -8.85 -22.70 16.85
C LEU A 319 -8.69 -21.72 15.68
N ALA A 320 -8.88 -20.42 15.91
CA ALA A 320 -8.65 -19.38 14.90
C ALA A 320 -7.18 -19.34 14.46
N ILE A 321 -6.23 -19.61 15.38
CA ILE A 321 -4.79 -19.66 15.07
C ILE A 321 -4.48 -20.70 13.99
N LEU A 322 -5.30 -21.78 13.96
CA LEU A 322 -5.20 -22.84 12.96
C LEU A 322 -6.13 -22.66 11.75
N GLY A 323 -6.90 -21.57 11.68
CA GLY A 323 -7.77 -21.25 10.56
C GLY A 323 -9.21 -21.80 10.64
N LEU A 324 -9.67 -22.20 11.84
CA LEU A 324 -11.01 -22.71 12.07
C LEU A 324 -11.94 -21.62 12.60
N SER A 325 -12.25 -20.58 11.97
CA SER A 325 -13.21 -19.53 12.38
C SER A 325 -13.16 -18.37 11.40
N VAL A 326 -12.96 -18.66 10.12
CA VAL A 326 -12.84 -17.63 9.09
C VAL A 326 -14.13 -16.84 8.87
N ASP A 327 -15.26 -17.41 9.26
CA ASP A 327 -16.58 -16.78 9.29
C ASP A 327 -16.59 -15.47 10.11
N LYS A 328 -15.74 -15.40 11.15
CA LYS A 328 -15.59 -14.21 12.00
C LYS A 328 -14.70 -13.12 11.43
N VAL A 329 -14.01 -13.35 10.32
CA VAL A 329 -13.03 -12.39 9.74
C VAL A 329 -13.65 -11.01 9.51
N ALA A 330 -14.91 -10.95 9.07
CA ALA A 330 -15.60 -9.69 8.82
C ALA A 330 -15.73 -8.79 10.06
N GLU A 331 -15.77 -9.38 11.26
CA GLU A 331 -15.85 -8.67 12.53
C GLU A 331 -14.52 -7.95 12.91
N PHE A 332 -13.43 -8.33 12.25
CA PHE A 332 -12.07 -7.93 12.63
C PHE A 332 -11.37 -7.02 11.63
N ALA A 333 -12.10 -6.49 10.63
CA ALA A 333 -11.53 -5.63 9.59
C ALA A 333 -10.79 -4.38 10.14
N ASP A 334 -11.14 -3.93 11.35
CA ASP A 334 -10.51 -2.80 12.04
C ASP A 334 -9.19 -3.16 12.75
N SER A 335 -8.82 -4.45 12.82
CA SER A 335 -7.54 -4.91 13.36
C SER A 335 -6.82 -5.79 12.34
N GLY A 336 -5.77 -5.28 11.74
CA GLY A 336 -5.01 -5.99 10.71
C GLY A 336 -4.33 -7.26 11.23
N TYR A 337 -3.83 -7.26 12.46
CA TYR A 337 -3.24 -8.46 13.07
C TYR A 337 -4.26 -9.56 13.26
N VAL A 338 -5.42 -9.24 13.85
CA VAL A 338 -6.49 -10.21 14.09
C VAL A 338 -7.04 -10.72 12.77
N TYR A 339 -7.28 -9.83 11.80
CA TYR A 339 -7.69 -10.21 10.45
C TYR A 339 -6.74 -11.23 9.81
N LEU A 340 -5.42 -11.02 9.90
CA LEU A 340 -4.44 -11.96 9.35
C LEU A 340 -4.46 -13.31 10.06
N VAL A 341 -4.61 -13.35 11.39
CA VAL A 341 -4.69 -14.63 12.11
C VAL A 341 -5.90 -15.43 11.66
N TYR A 342 -7.07 -14.82 11.60
CA TYR A 342 -8.30 -15.51 11.18
C TYR A 342 -8.31 -15.89 9.69
N GLY A 343 -7.79 -15.02 8.84
CA GLY A 343 -7.82 -15.20 7.38
C GLY A 343 -6.65 -16.02 6.81
N ALA A 344 -5.51 -16.06 7.51
CA ALA A 344 -4.28 -16.65 6.99
C ALA A 344 -3.58 -17.62 7.93
N THR A 345 -4.14 -17.90 9.11
CA THR A 345 -3.52 -18.66 10.19
C THR A 345 -2.26 -18.00 10.75
N ILE A 346 -1.72 -18.56 11.84
CA ILE A 346 -0.43 -18.09 12.40
C ILE A 346 0.73 -18.25 11.39
N PHE A 347 0.69 -19.29 10.55
CA PHE A 347 1.70 -19.52 9.53
C PHE A 347 1.68 -18.44 8.45
N GLY A 348 0.48 -17.97 8.04
CA GLY A 348 0.33 -16.86 7.13
C GLY A 348 0.82 -15.54 7.73
N VAL A 349 0.56 -15.30 9.03
CA VAL A 349 1.09 -14.14 9.76
C VAL A 349 2.61 -14.14 9.74
N ILE A 350 3.24 -15.26 10.07
CA ILE A 350 4.70 -15.41 10.07
C ILE A 350 5.27 -15.20 8.65
N ALA A 351 4.66 -15.82 7.64
CA ALA A 351 5.10 -15.70 6.26
C ALA A 351 4.99 -14.23 5.78
N PHE A 352 3.89 -13.54 6.08
CA PHE A 352 3.69 -12.14 5.76
C PHE A 352 4.72 -11.24 6.48
N TRP A 353 4.92 -11.44 7.77
CA TRP A 353 5.94 -10.74 8.55
C TRP A 353 7.33 -10.88 7.95
N LEU A 354 7.76 -12.12 7.67
CA LEU A 354 9.06 -12.39 7.05
C LEU A 354 9.15 -11.76 5.65
N PHE A 355 8.09 -11.85 4.86
CA PHE A 355 8.04 -11.26 3.53
C PHE A 355 8.20 -9.74 3.58
N VAL A 356 7.44 -9.05 4.41
CA VAL A 356 7.53 -7.57 4.57
C VAL A 356 8.92 -7.14 5.02
N CYS A 357 9.56 -7.89 5.92
CA CYS A 357 10.87 -7.52 6.48
C CYS A 357 12.04 -7.88 5.56
N LEU A 358 11.98 -9.02 4.88
CA LEU A 358 13.14 -9.58 4.17
C LEU A 358 13.09 -9.33 2.65
N PHE A 359 11.90 -9.22 2.07
CA PHE A 359 11.77 -9.05 0.62
C PHE A 359 12.32 -7.71 0.10
N PRO A 360 12.07 -6.53 0.71
CA PRO A 360 12.62 -5.27 0.22
C PRO A 360 14.15 -5.31 0.21
N ALA A 361 14.78 -4.70 -0.79
CA ALA A 361 16.23 -4.56 -0.82
C ALA A 361 16.75 -3.61 0.26
N GLY A 362 18.01 -3.76 0.67
CA GLY A 362 18.62 -2.94 1.72
C GLY A 362 20.09 -2.64 1.50
N THR A 363 20.60 -2.73 0.27
CA THR A 363 22.01 -2.52 -0.07
C THR A 363 22.37 -1.03 -0.08
N SER A 364 21.51 -0.17 -0.65
CA SER A 364 21.73 1.27 -0.69
C SER A 364 20.99 2.02 0.42
N PRO A 365 21.44 3.25 0.78
CA PRO A 365 20.72 4.10 1.75
C PRO A 365 19.25 4.33 1.40
N ALA A 366 18.94 4.54 0.12
CA ALA A 366 17.59 4.75 -0.36
C ALA A 366 16.72 3.48 -0.20
N GLN A 367 17.28 2.30 -0.46
CA GLN A 367 16.60 1.02 -0.25
C GLN A 367 16.35 0.74 1.23
N ARG A 368 17.29 1.07 2.14
CA ARG A 368 17.08 0.94 3.58
C ARG A 368 15.97 1.88 4.06
N ARG A 369 15.95 3.13 3.60
CA ARG A 369 14.85 4.06 3.87
C ARG A 369 13.50 3.46 3.45
N CYS A 370 13.44 2.89 2.24
CA CYS A 370 12.25 2.24 1.71
C CYS A 370 11.82 1.03 2.56
N ALA A 371 12.75 0.14 2.89
CA ALA A 371 12.48 -1.08 3.65
C ALA A 371 11.98 -0.80 5.07
N HIS A 372 12.62 0.14 5.80
CA HIS A 372 12.21 0.50 7.16
C HIS A 372 10.88 1.24 7.16
N SER A 373 10.66 2.19 6.24
CA SER A 373 9.39 2.90 6.15
C SER A 373 8.23 1.98 5.76
N LEU A 374 8.44 1.00 4.85
CA LEU A 374 7.43 0.00 4.54
C LEU A 374 7.04 -0.82 5.78
N SER A 375 8.03 -1.39 6.46
CA SER A 375 7.76 -2.24 7.64
C SER A 375 7.05 -1.46 8.73
N LEU A 376 7.48 -0.24 9.01
CA LEU A 376 6.83 0.64 9.97
C LEU A 376 5.38 0.98 9.54
N PHE A 377 5.17 1.33 8.27
CA PHE A 377 3.85 1.62 7.71
C PHE A 377 2.88 0.45 7.88
N ILE A 378 3.31 -0.74 7.47
CA ILE A 378 2.46 -1.93 7.51
C ILE A 378 2.14 -2.29 8.96
N PHE A 379 3.14 -2.46 9.82
CA PHE A 379 2.90 -2.96 11.18
C PHE A 379 2.18 -1.96 12.08
N LEU A 380 2.40 -0.65 11.87
CA LEU A 380 1.63 0.38 12.57
C LEU A 380 0.16 0.39 12.13
N ASN A 381 -0.10 0.29 10.82
CA ASN A 381 -1.47 0.22 10.33
C ASN A 381 -2.19 -1.05 10.77
N MET A 382 -1.52 -2.20 10.81
CA MET A 382 -2.12 -3.43 11.32
C MET A 382 -2.57 -3.31 12.78
N MET A 383 -1.90 -2.46 13.59
CA MET A 383 -2.29 -2.20 14.98
C MET A 383 -3.50 -1.26 15.07
N ILE A 384 -3.62 -0.26 14.18
CA ILE A 384 -4.55 0.87 14.36
C ILE A 384 -5.53 1.05 13.20
N GLY A 385 -5.07 0.83 11.97
CA GLY A 385 -5.77 1.20 10.73
C GLY A 385 -6.47 0.03 10.01
N GLY A 386 -6.39 -1.19 10.56
CA GLY A 386 -7.05 -2.35 10.01
C GLY A 386 -6.45 -2.85 8.69
N THR A 387 -7.33 -3.31 7.80
CA THR A 387 -6.98 -3.99 6.53
C THR A 387 -6.84 -3.07 5.32
N ALA A 388 -7.04 -1.76 5.49
CA ALA A 388 -7.02 -0.80 4.38
C ALA A 388 -5.71 -0.81 3.57
N ILE A 389 -4.58 -1.18 4.20
CA ILE A 389 -3.26 -1.33 3.56
C ILE A 389 -3.22 -2.42 2.48
N PHE A 390 -4.14 -3.38 2.51
CA PHE A 390 -4.23 -4.46 1.52
C PHE A 390 -5.10 -4.08 0.32
N SER A 391 -5.86 -2.99 0.40
CA SER A 391 -6.69 -2.54 -0.73
C SER A 391 -5.82 -2.18 -1.94
N MET A 392 -6.28 -2.49 -3.15
CA MET A 392 -5.54 -2.22 -4.39
C MET A 392 -5.10 -0.77 -4.50
N LYS A 393 -5.94 0.19 -4.09
CA LYS A 393 -5.66 1.63 -4.15
C LYS A 393 -4.48 2.09 -3.27
N ILE A 394 -4.08 1.28 -2.29
CA ILE A 394 -2.94 1.55 -1.40
C ILE A 394 -1.81 0.57 -1.70
N ALA A 395 -2.09 -0.74 -1.64
CA ALA A 395 -1.11 -1.78 -1.89
C ALA A 395 -0.46 -1.65 -3.28
N GLY A 396 -1.25 -1.29 -4.31
CA GLY A 396 -0.73 -1.16 -5.66
C GLY A 396 0.47 -0.23 -5.75
N LEU A 397 0.36 1.01 -5.27
CA LEU A 397 1.48 1.95 -5.32
C LEU A 397 2.61 1.62 -4.35
N VAL A 398 2.30 1.16 -3.13
CA VAL A 398 3.33 0.76 -2.17
C VAL A 398 4.22 -0.32 -2.77
N TRP A 399 3.62 -1.40 -3.27
CA TRP A 399 4.37 -2.54 -3.79
C TRP A 399 5.01 -2.26 -5.15
N LEU A 400 4.45 -1.33 -5.94
CA LEU A 400 5.12 -0.80 -7.14
C LEU A 400 6.45 -0.10 -6.78
N VAL A 401 6.46 0.73 -5.73
CA VAL A 401 7.68 1.38 -5.23
C VAL A 401 8.67 0.34 -4.71
N ILE A 402 8.21 -0.66 -3.95
CA ILE A 402 9.07 -1.72 -3.41
C ILE A 402 9.70 -2.53 -4.54
N GLY A 403 8.92 -2.93 -5.53
CA GLY A 403 9.43 -3.63 -6.72
C GLY A 403 10.48 -2.80 -7.45
N PHE A 404 10.18 -1.53 -7.73
CA PHE A 404 11.12 -0.61 -8.37
C PHE A 404 12.42 -0.47 -7.57
N MET A 405 12.33 -0.25 -6.25
CA MET A 405 13.51 -0.06 -5.40
C MET A 405 14.35 -1.33 -5.27
N ARG A 406 13.72 -2.52 -5.31
CA ARG A 406 14.41 -3.80 -5.25
C ARG A 406 15.29 -4.04 -6.47
N PHE A 407 14.80 -3.74 -7.66
CA PHE A 407 15.47 -4.04 -8.93
C PHE A 407 16.25 -2.88 -9.53
N ARG A 408 16.32 -1.76 -8.82
CA ARG A 408 16.92 -0.52 -9.31
C ARG A 408 18.38 -0.64 -9.67
N ASP A 409 19.17 -1.39 -8.90
CA ASP A 409 20.62 -1.51 -9.07
C ASP A 409 21.01 -2.70 -9.98
N THR A 410 20.02 -3.55 -10.34
CA THR A 410 20.14 -4.64 -11.33
C THR A 410 19.08 -4.43 -12.42
N PRO A 411 19.30 -3.50 -13.36
CA PRO A 411 18.28 -3.23 -14.38
C PRO A 411 18.11 -4.43 -15.31
N ARG A 412 16.95 -5.07 -15.23
CA ARG A 412 16.50 -6.18 -16.09
C ARG A 412 16.58 -5.85 -17.58
N ILE A 413 16.60 -4.56 -17.93
CA ILE A 413 16.49 -4.04 -19.32
C ILE A 413 17.86 -4.03 -20.05
N ARG A 414 19.00 -4.12 -19.36
CA ARG A 414 20.33 -3.89 -19.98
C ARG A 414 21.03 -5.14 -20.48
N GLN A 415 20.56 -6.30 -20.15
CA GLN A 415 21.15 -7.52 -20.70
C GLN A 415 20.23 -8.05 -21.81
N GLY A 416 20.52 -7.69 -23.06
CA GLY A 416 20.05 -8.39 -24.24
C GLY A 416 20.58 -9.83 -24.31
N ARG A 417 20.57 -10.54 -23.20
CA ARG A 417 20.75 -11.99 -23.18
C ARG A 417 19.42 -12.62 -23.52
N PRO A 418 19.40 -13.53 -24.51
CA PRO A 418 18.22 -14.37 -24.69
C PRO A 418 17.95 -15.03 -23.36
N ALA A 419 16.72 -14.92 -22.86
CA ALA A 419 16.25 -15.64 -21.70
C ALA A 419 16.58 -17.12 -21.92
N ASN A 420 17.47 -17.70 -21.08
CA ASN A 420 17.44 -19.13 -20.90
C ASN A 420 16.08 -19.42 -20.25
N VAL A 421 15.09 -19.62 -21.10
CA VAL A 421 13.81 -20.19 -20.75
C VAL A 421 14.16 -21.53 -20.14
N LEU A 422 13.83 -21.71 -18.87
CA LEU A 422 13.81 -23.02 -18.24
C LEU A 422 12.90 -23.91 -19.10
N SER A 423 13.53 -24.71 -19.94
CA SER A 423 12.90 -25.79 -20.69
C SER A 423 12.69 -27.00 -19.81
#